data_6a3080610a665bb92489331bd7425ef2
#
_entry.id   6a3080610a665bb92489331bd7425ef2
#
_cell.length_a   1.000
_cell.length_b   1.000
_cell.length_c   1.000
_cell.angle_alpha   90.00
_cell.angle_beta   90.00
_cell.angle_gamma   90.00
#
_symmetry.space_group_name_H-M   'P 1'
#
loop_
_entity.id
_entity.type
_entity.pdbx_description
1 polymer ?
#
loop_
_entity_poly.entity_id
_entity_poly.type
_entity_poly.pdbx_seq_one_letter_code
_entity_poly.pdbx_strand_id
1 'polypeptide(L)'
;MRTTTSRLVQLSCGLVAAVAFLGMGTAGAEPTLERGRYLVEGPAGCGNCHTPQGPDGPVADMGLAGMMVEKNDMFTAIASNITPGSRVADWTDVQLGRAIREGIRPDGSIIGPSMPFGLYRGISDDDLMSMVMYLRQVPAVDHDPGQSVYNIPLPPAYGPPVISVAEVPHGVTLEYGAYLAGPIAHCTECHTTFGPKGPMFDTHLGAGGFEFHGPWGVSVAPNITPTRLAQYSDAELDDMIRKGVRPDGARMLPPMPYGYLAKMTDEDAAAITLYLRSLPALPDGGQ
;
A
#
# COMPACT_ATOMS: atom_id res chain seq x y z
N MET A 1 6.73 -50.66 -83.35
CA MET A 1 6.57 -49.25 -82.96
C MET A 1 6.00 -49.18 -81.54
N ARG A 2 6.78 -48.86 -80.54
CA ARG A 2 6.33 -48.73 -79.14
C ARG A 2 6.66 -47.32 -78.71
N THR A 3 5.64 -46.54 -78.46
CA THR A 3 5.73 -45.13 -77.95
C THR A 3 5.78 -45.18 -76.46
N THR A 4 6.87 -44.66 -75.91
CA THR A 4 7.08 -44.52 -74.47
C THR A 4 6.64 -43.14 -74.02
N THR A 5 5.61 -43.04 -73.20
CA THR A 5 5.13 -41.79 -72.59
C THR A 5 5.83 -41.54 -71.23
N SER A 6 6.62 -40.50 -71.16
CA SER A 6 7.31 -40.05 -69.95
C SER A 6 6.35 -39.19 -69.12
N ARG A 7 6.11 -39.59 -67.85
CA ARG A 7 5.35 -38.78 -66.87
C ARG A 7 6.34 -37.91 -66.06
N LEU A 8 6.19 -36.60 -66.19
CA LEU A 8 6.83 -35.66 -65.27
C LEU A 8 6.10 -35.64 -63.92
N VAL A 9 6.85 -35.92 -62.88
CA VAL A 9 6.40 -35.73 -61.49
C VAL A 9 6.78 -34.32 -61.06
N GLN A 10 5.78 -33.45 -60.85
CA GLN A 10 5.97 -32.13 -60.22
C GLN A 10 6.07 -32.30 -58.70
N LEU A 11 7.23 -32.02 -58.12
CA LEU A 11 7.40 -31.85 -56.70
C LEU A 11 6.93 -30.40 -56.33
N SER A 12 5.83 -30.32 -55.61
CA SER A 12 5.39 -29.06 -54.97
C SER A 12 6.12 -28.90 -53.64
N CYS A 13 7.07 -27.98 -53.58
CA CYS A 13 7.72 -27.59 -52.33
C CYS A 13 6.75 -26.62 -51.56
N GLY A 14 6.10 -27.17 -50.53
CA GLY A 14 5.29 -26.40 -49.63
C GLY A 14 6.19 -25.59 -48.65
N LEU A 15 6.19 -24.26 -48.77
CA LEU A 15 6.81 -23.37 -47.80
C LEU A 15 5.93 -23.34 -46.54
N VAL A 16 6.38 -23.98 -45.47
CA VAL A 16 5.77 -23.78 -44.13
C VAL A 16 6.35 -22.54 -43.54
N ALA A 17 5.58 -21.44 -43.54
CA ALA A 17 5.90 -20.24 -42.84
C ALA A 17 5.69 -20.48 -41.31
N ALA A 18 6.76 -20.64 -40.58
CA ALA A 18 6.73 -20.64 -39.10
C ALA A 18 6.44 -19.19 -38.61
N VAL A 19 5.20 -18.96 -38.19
CA VAL A 19 4.84 -17.72 -37.47
C VAL A 19 5.40 -17.85 -36.04
N ALA A 20 6.53 -17.22 -35.79
CA ALA A 20 7.05 -17.04 -34.45
C ALA A 20 6.12 -16.04 -33.72
N PHE A 21 5.27 -16.54 -32.82
CA PHE A 21 4.62 -15.71 -31.83
C PHE A 21 5.71 -15.22 -30.88
N LEU A 22 6.22 -14.03 -31.09
CA LEU A 22 6.92 -13.24 -30.07
C LEU A 22 5.87 -12.90 -29.01
N GLY A 23 5.80 -13.68 -27.96
CA GLY A 23 5.10 -13.31 -26.76
C GLY A 23 5.74 -12.02 -26.23
N MET A 24 5.09 -10.88 -26.44
CA MET A 24 5.35 -9.67 -25.69
C MET A 24 4.90 -9.97 -24.24
N GLY A 25 5.77 -10.60 -23.46
CA GLY A 25 5.68 -10.53 -22.02
C GLY A 25 5.85 -9.06 -21.67
N THR A 26 4.86 -8.45 -21.05
CA THR A 26 5.04 -7.18 -20.35
C THR A 26 6.12 -7.45 -19.31
N ALA A 27 7.34 -6.96 -19.59
CA ALA A 27 8.38 -6.94 -18.57
C ALA A 27 7.82 -6.08 -17.44
N GLY A 28 7.50 -6.70 -16.30
CA GLY A 28 7.24 -5.97 -15.07
C GLY A 28 8.40 -5.01 -14.81
N ALA A 29 8.15 -3.89 -14.19
CA ALA A 29 9.22 -3.00 -13.80
C ALA A 29 10.05 -3.71 -12.72
N GLU A 30 11.35 -3.88 -12.97
CA GLU A 30 12.27 -4.44 -11.98
C GLU A 30 12.27 -3.60 -10.70
N PRO A 31 12.43 -4.21 -9.50
CA PRO A 31 12.55 -3.48 -8.25
C PRO A 31 13.64 -2.42 -8.31
N THR A 32 13.34 -1.19 -7.87
CA THR A 32 14.31 -0.10 -7.87
C THR A 32 14.37 0.61 -6.52
N LEU A 33 15.55 1.13 -6.19
CA LEU A 33 15.76 1.94 -4.99
C LEU A 33 14.92 3.23 -5.01
N GLU A 34 14.78 3.85 -6.19
CA GLU A 34 14.00 5.07 -6.36
C GLU A 34 12.53 4.83 -6.08
N ARG A 35 11.96 3.75 -6.62
CA ARG A 35 10.58 3.34 -6.33
C ARG A 35 10.38 3.04 -4.85
N GLY A 36 11.32 2.33 -4.22
CA GLY A 36 11.28 2.04 -2.79
C GLY A 36 11.29 3.30 -1.93
N ARG A 37 12.16 4.27 -2.26
CA ARG A 37 12.17 5.57 -1.59
C ARG A 37 10.83 6.28 -1.74
N TYR A 38 10.33 6.37 -2.96
CA TYR A 38 9.05 7.01 -3.25
C TYR A 38 7.92 6.42 -2.42
N LEU A 39 7.80 5.09 -2.38
CA LEU A 39 6.75 4.39 -1.65
C LEU A 39 6.88 4.63 -0.13
N VAL A 40 8.05 4.38 0.44
CA VAL A 40 8.29 4.45 1.90
C VAL A 40 8.17 5.87 2.44
N GLU A 41 8.71 6.86 1.72
CA GLU A 41 8.68 8.26 2.13
C GLU A 41 7.43 9.02 1.67
N GLY A 42 6.68 8.46 0.75
CA GLY A 42 5.50 9.03 0.13
C GLY A 42 4.24 8.24 0.50
N PRO A 43 3.54 7.64 -0.49
CA PRO A 43 2.17 7.14 -0.30
C PRO A 43 2.03 6.04 0.76
N ALA A 44 2.99 5.15 0.95
CA ALA A 44 2.90 4.13 2.00
C ALA A 44 3.14 4.70 3.41
N GLY A 45 3.74 5.90 3.53
CA GLY A 45 3.83 6.65 4.77
C GLY A 45 4.46 5.91 5.95
N CYS A 46 5.42 5.01 5.72
CA CYS A 46 6.00 4.16 6.77
C CYS A 46 6.49 4.96 7.97
N GLY A 47 7.11 6.13 7.71
CA GLY A 47 7.59 7.02 8.76
C GLY A 47 6.48 7.65 9.61
N ASN A 48 5.22 7.63 9.18
CA ASN A 48 4.11 8.14 9.99
C ASN A 48 3.99 7.40 11.33
N CYS A 49 4.21 6.08 11.29
CA CYS A 49 4.20 5.23 12.49
C CYS A 49 5.61 4.87 12.98
N HIS A 50 6.59 4.80 12.07
CA HIS A 50 7.93 4.32 12.41
C HIS A 50 8.93 5.43 12.73
N THR A 51 8.57 6.71 12.68
CA THR A 51 9.45 7.82 13.07
C THR A 51 8.96 8.49 14.34
N PRO A 52 9.78 8.56 15.41
CA PRO A 52 9.40 9.22 16.65
C PRO A 52 8.91 10.66 16.42
N GLN A 53 7.83 11.03 17.10
CA GLN A 53 7.25 12.38 17.04
C GLN A 53 7.55 13.13 18.32
N GLY A 54 8.03 14.36 18.17
CA GLY A 54 8.20 15.35 19.23
C GLY A 54 7.14 16.46 19.16
N PRO A 55 7.24 17.47 20.02
CA PRO A 55 6.31 18.60 20.02
C PRO A 55 6.27 19.39 18.69
N ASP A 56 7.40 19.42 17.99
CA ASP A 56 7.58 20.18 16.76
C ASP A 56 7.50 19.30 15.49
N GLY A 57 7.07 18.04 15.62
CA GLY A 57 6.99 17.07 14.53
C GLY A 57 8.02 15.93 14.65
N PRO A 58 8.44 15.31 13.52
CA PRO A 58 9.38 14.20 13.54
C PRO A 58 10.69 14.58 14.23
N VAL A 59 11.16 13.68 15.13
CA VAL A 59 12.45 13.89 15.82
C VAL A 59 13.58 13.76 14.79
N ALA A 60 14.46 14.78 14.77
CA ALA A 60 15.61 14.80 13.86
C ALA A 60 16.49 13.56 14.03
N ASP A 61 17.04 13.06 12.95
CA ASP A 61 17.94 11.89 12.89
C ASP A 61 17.36 10.58 13.42
N MET A 62 16.04 10.52 13.70
CA MET A 62 15.33 9.35 14.17
C MET A 62 14.38 8.75 13.12
N GLY A 63 14.61 9.05 11.85
CA GLY A 63 13.77 8.53 10.76
C GLY A 63 13.67 7.01 10.79
N LEU A 64 12.43 6.46 10.84
CA LEU A 64 12.13 5.03 10.85
C LEU A 64 12.67 4.25 12.08
N ALA A 65 13.06 4.95 13.16
CA ALA A 65 13.62 4.37 14.37
C ALA A 65 12.58 3.72 15.30
N GLY A 66 11.30 3.84 14.99
CA GLY A 66 10.19 3.25 15.76
C GLY A 66 9.70 4.13 16.89
N MET A 67 8.44 3.95 17.27
CA MET A 67 7.77 4.70 18.34
C MET A 67 6.53 3.97 18.88
N MET A 68 6.00 4.43 20.00
CA MET A 68 4.66 4.04 20.43
C MET A 68 3.63 4.71 19.52
N VAL A 69 2.79 3.92 18.86
CA VAL A 69 1.76 4.39 17.92
C VAL A 69 0.41 4.56 18.63
N GLU A 70 0.04 3.58 19.46
CA GLU A 70 -1.26 3.54 20.11
C GLU A 70 -1.18 2.84 21.45
N LYS A 71 -1.97 3.31 22.42
CA LYS A 71 -2.15 2.66 23.72
C LYS A 71 -3.60 2.76 24.14
N ASN A 72 -4.22 1.61 24.35
CA ASN A 72 -5.58 1.47 24.85
C ASN A 72 -5.69 0.22 25.75
N ASP A 73 -6.88 -0.15 26.18
CA ASP A 73 -7.10 -1.31 27.08
C ASP A 73 -6.83 -2.65 26.38
N MET A 74 -6.91 -2.69 25.05
CA MET A 74 -6.72 -3.91 24.26
C MET A 74 -5.24 -4.15 23.96
N PHE A 75 -4.47 -3.07 23.73
CA PHE A 75 -3.05 -3.20 23.40
C PHE A 75 -2.25 -1.91 23.60
N THR A 76 -0.94 -2.08 23.66
CA THR A 76 0.05 -1.01 23.41
C THR A 76 0.80 -1.40 22.14
N ALA A 77 0.60 -0.67 21.06
CA ALA A 77 1.27 -0.89 19.79
C ALA A 77 2.55 -0.06 19.68
N ILE A 78 3.67 -0.74 19.52
CA ILE A 78 4.98 -0.14 19.26
C ILE A 78 5.36 -0.46 17.81
N ALA A 79 5.47 0.57 16.97
CA ALA A 79 6.10 0.42 15.66
C ALA A 79 7.60 0.20 15.87
N SER A 80 8.11 -0.89 15.31
CA SER A 80 9.52 -1.28 15.47
C SER A 80 10.45 -0.27 14.78
N ASN A 81 11.70 -0.19 15.25
CA ASN A 81 12.78 0.35 14.45
C ASN A 81 12.99 -0.55 13.22
N ILE A 82 12.85 0.02 12.02
CA ILE A 82 12.99 -0.67 10.73
C ILE A 82 14.21 -0.20 9.95
N THR A 83 15.15 0.49 10.63
CA THR A 83 16.45 0.85 10.07
C THR A 83 17.48 -0.28 10.23
N PRO A 84 18.59 -0.26 9.48
CA PRO A 84 19.70 -1.21 9.66
C PRO A 84 20.36 -1.16 11.05
N GLY A 85 20.03 -0.19 11.91
CA GLY A 85 20.49 -0.12 13.29
C GLY A 85 19.68 -1.00 14.27
N SER A 86 18.79 -1.87 13.78
CA SER A 86 17.93 -2.71 14.59
C SER A 86 17.99 -4.18 14.16
N ARG A 87 17.20 -5.04 14.86
CA ARG A 87 17.10 -6.48 14.55
C ARG A 87 16.78 -6.80 13.09
N VAL A 88 16.20 -5.88 12.31
CA VAL A 88 15.90 -6.13 10.89
C VAL A 88 17.16 -6.21 10.04
N ALA A 89 18.31 -5.76 10.53
CA ALA A 89 19.61 -5.92 9.86
C ALA A 89 19.98 -7.40 9.64
N ASP A 90 19.62 -8.26 10.60
CA ASP A 90 19.95 -9.69 10.57
C ASP A 90 18.94 -10.51 9.73
N TRP A 91 17.84 -9.89 9.29
CA TRP A 91 16.83 -10.57 8.49
C TRP A 91 17.21 -10.59 7.02
N THR A 92 16.91 -11.67 6.32
CA THR A 92 17.00 -11.67 4.86
C THR A 92 15.95 -10.74 4.26
N ASP A 93 16.13 -10.33 3.01
CA ASP A 93 15.16 -9.47 2.30
C ASP A 93 13.78 -10.14 2.20
N VAL A 94 13.75 -11.46 1.98
CA VAL A 94 12.50 -12.23 1.98
C VAL A 94 11.82 -12.19 3.36
N GLN A 95 12.59 -12.30 4.45
CA GLN A 95 12.03 -12.23 5.80
C GLN A 95 11.50 -10.84 6.14
N LEU A 96 12.21 -9.78 5.74
CA LEU A 96 11.74 -8.41 5.92
C LEU A 96 10.49 -8.14 5.08
N GLY A 97 10.50 -8.56 3.81
CA GLY A 97 9.32 -8.46 2.94
C GLY A 97 8.10 -9.22 3.52
N ARG A 98 8.31 -10.42 4.06
CA ARG A 98 7.25 -11.18 4.70
C ARG A 98 6.70 -10.51 5.96
N ALA A 99 7.56 -9.88 6.75
CA ALA A 99 7.14 -9.12 7.93
C ALA A 99 6.29 -7.90 7.54
N ILE A 100 6.63 -7.22 6.43
CA ILE A 100 5.84 -6.09 5.90
C ILE A 100 4.49 -6.58 5.35
N ARG A 101 4.51 -7.59 4.47
CA ARG A 101 3.32 -8.02 3.70
C ARG A 101 2.38 -8.89 4.52
N GLU A 102 2.91 -9.80 5.35
CA GLU A 102 2.12 -10.82 6.04
C GLU A 102 2.08 -10.65 7.57
N GLY A 103 2.88 -9.76 8.12
CA GLY A 103 2.97 -9.58 9.57
C GLY A 103 3.62 -10.76 10.29
N ILE A 104 4.51 -11.51 9.63
CA ILE A 104 5.16 -12.69 10.19
C ILE A 104 6.67 -12.46 10.30
N ARG A 105 7.20 -12.57 11.53
CA ARG A 105 8.64 -12.45 11.79
C ARG A 105 9.40 -13.72 11.40
N PRO A 106 10.75 -13.66 11.32
CA PRO A 106 11.58 -14.83 11.00
C PRO A 106 11.40 -16.03 11.94
N ASP A 107 11.06 -15.77 13.20
CA ASP A 107 10.79 -16.80 14.22
C ASP A 107 9.36 -17.38 14.11
N GLY A 108 8.56 -16.92 13.16
CA GLY A 108 7.18 -17.33 12.97
C GLY A 108 6.17 -16.58 13.84
N SER A 109 6.61 -15.71 14.73
CA SER A 109 5.69 -14.92 15.55
C SER A 109 4.94 -13.88 14.73
N ILE A 110 3.69 -13.61 15.13
CA ILE A 110 2.84 -12.62 14.45
C ILE A 110 3.14 -11.20 14.94
N ILE A 111 3.10 -10.24 14.03
CA ILE A 111 3.07 -8.80 14.35
C ILE A 111 1.60 -8.43 14.52
N GLY A 112 1.24 -7.88 15.67
CA GLY A 112 -0.15 -7.46 15.91
C GLY A 112 -0.51 -6.14 15.19
N PRO A 113 -1.78 -5.73 15.26
CA PRO A 113 -2.17 -4.43 14.72
C PRO A 113 -1.40 -3.31 15.49
N SER A 114 -1.21 -2.13 14.93
CA SER A 114 -1.96 -1.34 13.97
C SER A 114 -1.35 -1.32 12.54
N MET A 115 -0.53 -2.26 12.15
CA MET A 115 -0.05 -2.30 10.76
C MET A 115 -1.13 -2.91 9.85
N PRO A 116 -1.40 -2.36 8.65
CA PRO A 116 -2.55 -2.75 7.81
C PRO A 116 -2.27 -4.02 6.98
N PHE A 117 -1.92 -5.12 7.63
CA PHE A 117 -1.55 -6.37 6.94
C PHE A 117 -2.64 -6.88 6.00
N GLY A 118 -3.92 -6.65 6.32
CA GLY A 118 -5.04 -7.02 5.43
C GLY A 118 -4.92 -6.40 4.04
N LEU A 119 -4.40 -5.18 3.95
CA LEU A 119 -4.16 -4.45 2.70
C LEU A 119 -2.75 -4.71 2.15
N TYR A 120 -1.72 -4.69 2.98
CA TYR A 120 -0.32 -4.89 2.57
C TYR A 120 -0.07 -6.25 1.90
N ARG A 121 -0.93 -7.24 2.13
CA ARG A 121 -0.93 -8.51 1.39
C ARG A 121 -1.10 -8.32 -0.12
N GLY A 122 -1.66 -7.20 -0.56
CA GLY A 122 -1.83 -6.83 -1.96
C GLY A 122 -0.66 -6.05 -2.56
N ILE A 123 0.41 -5.73 -1.81
CA ILE A 123 1.60 -5.06 -2.37
C ILE A 123 2.25 -6.01 -3.39
N SER A 124 2.53 -5.51 -4.60
CA SER A 124 3.20 -6.28 -5.65
C SER A 124 4.60 -6.75 -5.21
N ASP A 125 5.11 -7.81 -5.85
CA ASP A 125 6.44 -8.33 -5.49
C ASP A 125 7.52 -7.31 -5.77
N ASP A 126 7.44 -6.56 -6.87
CA ASP A 126 8.42 -5.56 -7.26
C ASP A 126 8.40 -4.32 -6.35
N ASP A 127 7.21 -3.83 -5.99
CA ASP A 127 7.08 -2.73 -5.03
C ASP A 127 7.57 -3.13 -3.63
N LEU A 128 7.23 -4.33 -3.16
CA LEU A 128 7.72 -4.84 -1.89
C LEU A 128 9.24 -4.92 -1.85
N MET A 129 9.86 -5.48 -2.91
CA MET A 129 11.32 -5.57 -2.98
C MET A 129 11.98 -4.21 -3.13
N SER A 130 11.35 -3.27 -3.85
CA SER A 130 11.79 -1.87 -3.90
C SER A 130 11.81 -1.23 -2.51
N MET A 131 10.73 -1.41 -1.73
CA MET A 131 10.66 -0.93 -0.35
C MET A 131 11.74 -1.56 0.54
N VAL A 132 11.96 -2.87 0.44
CA VAL A 132 13.03 -3.58 1.16
C VAL A 132 14.41 -3.03 0.79
N MET A 133 14.70 -2.87 -0.51
CA MET A 133 15.96 -2.29 -0.99
C MET A 133 16.22 -0.90 -0.39
N TYR A 134 15.18 -0.06 -0.33
CA TYR A 134 15.30 1.26 0.28
C TYR A 134 15.54 1.19 1.78
N LEU A 135 14.79 0.38 2.52
CA LEU A 135 14.94 0.20 3.97
C LEU A 135 16.33 -0.31 4.37
N ARG A 136 17.02 -1.06 3.48
CA ARG A 136 18.41 -1.48 3.69
C ARG A 136 19.43 -0.35 3.59
N GLN A 137 19.06 0.77 2.98
CA GLN A 137 19.97 1.89 2.71
C GLN A 137 19.66 3.15 3.53
N VAL A 138 18.59 3.16 4.30
CA VAL A 138 18.32 4.29 5.20
C VAL A 138 19.40 4.34 6.30
N PRO A 139 19.70 5.54 6.86
CA PRO A 139 20.64 5.66 7.97
C PRO A 139 20.31 4.71 9.11
N ALA A 140 21.32 3.98 9.59
CA ALA A 140 21.18 3.12 10.75
C ALA A 140 20.97 3.95 12.01
N VAL A 141 19.90 3.70 12.76
CA VAL A 141 19.61 4.39 14.03
C VAL A 141 19.61 3.34 15.13
N ASP A 142 20.51 3.49 16.12
CA ASP A 142 20.54 2.65 17.31
C ASP A 142 19.48 3.16 18.31
N HIS A 143 18.30 2.58 18.23
CA HIS A 143 17.16 2.92 19.08
C HIS A 143 16.26 1.71 19.31
N ASP A 144 15.92 1.46 20.58
CA ASP A 144 14.91 0.48 20.98
C ASP A 144 13.61 1.20 21.38
N PRO A 145 12.58 1.19 20.54
CA PRO A 145 11.28 1.78 20.88
C PRO A 145 10.47 0.95 21.89
N GLY A 146 10.97 -0.22 22.31
CA GLY A 146 10.27 -1.18 23.13
C GLY A 146 9.50 -2.23 22.34
N GLN A 147 8.58 -2.91 23.03
CA GLN A 147 7.80 -4.01 22.46
C GLN A 147 6.30 -3.76 22.63
N SER A 148 5.54 -4.18 21.63
CA SER A 148 4.07 -4.19 21.71
C SER A 148 3.59 -5.21 22.75
N VAL A 149 2.50 -4.87 23.43
CA VAL A 149 1.79 -5.75 24.35
C VAL A 149 0.34 -5.86 23.90
N TYR A 150 -0.16 -7.07 23.76
CA TYR A 150 -1.54 -7.32 23.33
C TYR A 150 -2.29 -8.07 24.42
N ASN A 151 -3.38 -7.50 24.93
CA ASN A 151 -4.31 -8.10 25.90
C ASN A 151 -5.45 -8.85 25.18
N ILE A 152 -5.43 -8.89 23.86
CA ILE A 152 -6.35 -9.63 23.00
C ILE A 152 -5.61 -10.77 22.31
N PRO A 153 -6.29 -11.88 21.98
CA PRO A 153 -5.69 -12.93 21.18
C PRO A 153 -5.36 -12.42 19.78
N LEU A 154 -4.11 -12.61 19.34
CA LEU A 154 -3.73 -12.34 17.97
C LEU A 154 -4.11 -13.52 17.06
N PRO A 155 -4.47 -13.29 15.80
CA PRO A 155 -4.72 -14.38 14.88
C PRO A 155 -3.43 -15.14 14.57
N PRO A 156 -3.50 -16.41 14.18
CA PRO A 156 -2.30 -17.17 13.79
C PRO A 156 -1.67 -16.65 12.48
N ALA A 157 -2.45 -15.95 11.65
CA ALA A 157 -2.03 -15.27 10.43
C ALA A 157 -3.13 -14.33 9.96
N TYR A 158 -2.77 -13.34 9.14
CA TYR A 158 -3.73 -12.40 8.51
C TYR A 158 -4.32 -12.94 7.18
N GLY A 159 -4.05 -14.18 6.86
CA GLY A 159 -4.54 -14.88 5.66
C GLY A 159 -3.60 -16.03 5.26
N PRO A 160 -3.90 -16.75 4.19
CA PRO A 160 -3.02 -17.79 3.67
C PRO A 160 -1.67 -17.20 3.22
N PRO A 161 -0.57 -17.98 3.15
CA PRO A 161 0.71 -17.48 2.66
C PRO A 161 0.59 -16.78 1.31
N VAL A 162 1.23 -15.62 1.16
CA VAL A 162 1.29 -14.91 -0.11
C VAL A 162 2.46 -15.47 -0.92
N ILE A 163 2.14 -16.12 -2.03
CA ILE A 163 3.16 -16.74 -2.91
C ILE A 163 3.74 -15.70 -3.86
N SER A 164 2.86 -14.92 -4.51
CA SER A 164 3.25 -13.86 -5.45
C SER A 164 2.09 -12.89 -5.61
N VAL A 165 2.40 -11.62 -5.84
CA VAL A 165 1.46 -10.57 -6.23
C VAL A 165 2.03 -9.90 -7.47
N ALA A 166 1.28 -9.98 -8.57
CA ALA A 166 1.67 -9.37 -9.83
C ALA A 166 1.74 -7.84 -9.71
N GLU A 167 2.59 -7.24 -10.52
CA GLU A 167 2.63 -5.80 -10.67
C GLU A 167 1.34 -5.26 -11.29
N VAL A 168 0.90 -4.11 -10.80
CA VAL A 168 -0.21 -3.36 -11.40
C VAL A 168 0.40 -2.26 -12.28
N PRO A 169 0.12 -2.25 -13.59
CA PRO A 169 0.68 -1.26 -14.49
C PRO A 169 0.39 0.17 -14.03
N HIS A 170 1.44 0.99 -13.97
CA HIS A 170 1.35 2.38 -13.57
C HIS A 170 0.51 3.19 -14.57
N GLY A 171 -0.12 4.24 -14.10
CA GLY A 171 -0.90 5.17 -14.91
C GLY A 171 -2.22 5.58 -14.26
N VAL A 172 -2.91 6.54 -14.86
CA VAL A 172 -4.22 7.00 -14.37
C VAL A 172 -5.31 6.01 -14.80
N THR A 173 -5.36 4.86 -14.09
CA THR A 173 -6.31 3.78 -14.33
C THR A 173 -7.06 3.41 -13.05
N LEU A 174 -8.23 2.80 -13.17
CA LEU A 174 -9.00 2.31 -12.01
C LEU A 174 -8.23 1.27 -11.22
N GLU A 175 -7.54 0.37 -11.93
CA GLU A 175 -6.79 -0.73 -11.33
C GLU A 175 -5.60 -0.19 -10.50
N TYR A 176 -4.83 0.71 -11.08
CA TYR A 176 -3.70 1.32 -10.37
C TYR A 176 -4.16 2.23 -9.23
N GLY A 177 -5.24 2.99 -9.40
CA GLY A 177 -5.87 3.78 -8.34
C GLY A 177 -6.36 2.92 -7.17
N ALA A 178 -6.95 1.74 -7.45
CA ALA A 178 -7.35 0.77 -6.44
C ALA A 178 -6.14 0.22 -5.68
N TYR A 179 -5.07 -0.10 -6.39
CA TYR A 179 -3.80 -0.55 -5.81
C TYR A 179 -3.19 0.50 -4.90
N LEU A 180 -3.15 1.76 -5.34
CA LEU A 180 -2.63 2.85 -4.53
C LEU A 180 -3.50 3.14 -3.31
N ALA A 181 -4.84 3.21 -3.46
CA ALA A 181 -5.75 3.54 -2.37
C ALA A 181 -5.94 2.38 -1.36
N GLY A 182 -5.69 1.15 -1.78
CA GLY A 182 -5.74 -0.05 -0.93
C GLY A 182 -4.33 -0.42 -0.42
N PRO A 183 -3.60 -1.30 -1.12
CA PRO A 183 -2.33 -1.85 -0.65
C PRO A 183 -1.26 -0.84 -0.29
N ILE A 184 -1.15 0.29 -0.99
CA ILE A 184 -0.03 1.23 -0.81
C ILE A 184 -0.37 2.30 0.22
N ALA A 185 -1.32 3.19 -0.06
CA ALA A 185 -1.66 4.31 0.81
C ALA A 185 -2.72 3.97 1.87
N HIS A 186 -3.24 2.75 1.84
CA HIS A 186 -4.25 2.18 2.74
C HIS A 186 -5.40 3.13 3.13
N CYS A 187 -5.79 4.02 2.21
CA CYS A 187 -6.90 4.96 2.40
C CYS A 187 -8.17 4.24 2.87
N THR A 188 -8.46 3.08 2.26
CA THR A 188 -9.65 2.28 2.54
C THR A 188 -9.64 1.64 3.92
N GLU A 189 -8.50 1.56 4.63
CA GLU A 189 -8.44 1.09 6.00
C GLU A 189 -9.24 2.01 6.93
N CYS A 190 -8.86 3.30 6.96
CA CYS A 190 -9.47 4.28 7.85
C CYS A 190 -10.84 4.75 7.36
N HIS A 191 -11.02 4.81 6.03
CA HIS A 191 -12.23 5.33 5.41
C HIS A 191 -13.31 4.27 5.14
N THR A 192 -13.15 3.04 5.61
CA THR A 192 -14.19 2.00 5.57
C THR A 192 -14.85 1.89 6.94
N THR A 193 -16.18 1.75 6.96
CA THR A 193 -16.92 1.58 8.22
C THR A 193 -16.47 0.33 8.96
N PHE A 194 -16.27 0.46 10.26
CA PHE A 194 -15.92 -0.66 11.12
C PHE A 194 -17.16 -1.32 11.69
N GLY A 195 -17.20 -2.64 11.59
CA GLY A 195 -18.16 -3.49 12.27
C GLY A 195 -17.52 -4.29 13.41
N PRO A 196 -18.26 -5.16 14.08
CA PRO A 196 -17.77 -5.96 15.20
C PRO A 196 -16.56 -6.88 14.86
N LYS A 197 -16.33 -7.12 13.57
CA LYS A 197 -15.24 -8.00 13.07
C LYS A 197 -14.11 -7.24 12.37
N GLY A 198 -14.11 -5.92 12.41
CA GLY A 198 -13.16 -5.05 11.71
C GLY A 198 -13.77 -4.31 10.51
N PRO A 199 -12.94 -3.81 9.59
CA PRO A 199 -13.42 -3.04 8.44
C PRO A 199 -14.37 -3.84 7.54
N MET A 200 -15.48 -3.25 7.16
CA MET A 200 -16.53 -3.88 6.34
C MET A 200 -16.28 -3.66 4.84
N PHE A 201 -15.13 -4.15 4.34
CA PHE A 201 -14.72 -3.93 2.95
C PHE A 201 -15.74 -4.39 1.90
N ASP A 202 -16.47 -5.47 2.17
CA ASP A 202 -17.43 -6.04 1.20
C ASP A 202 -18.69 -5.19 1.04
N THR A 203 -19.08 -4.40 2.05
CA THR A 203 -20.38 -3.74 2.10
C THR A 203 -20.33 -2.23 2.32
N HIS A 204 -19.28 -1.72 2.97
CA HIS A 204 -19.14 -0.32 3.37
C HIS A 204 -17.78 0.28 3.01
N LEU A 205 -17.17 -0.21 1.93
CA LEU A 205 -15.88 0.28 1.43
C LEU A 205 -15.95 1.79 1.15
N GLY A 206 -15.13 2.55 1.86
CA GLY A 206 -15.03 3.99 1.70
C GLY A 206 -16.16 4.80 2.34
N ALA A 207 -17.11 4.18 3.05
CA ALA A 207 -18.25 4.86 3.65
C ALA A 207 -17.90 5.72 4.89
N GLY A 208 -16.69 5.61 5.43
CA GLY A 208 -16.21 6.40 6.56
C GLY A 208 -16.77 5.96 7.91
N GLY A 209 -16.75 6.88 8.86
CA GLY A 209 -17.35 6.71 10.19
C GLY A 209 -16.40 6.26 11.29
N PHE A 210 -15.14 5.94 10.99
CA PHE A 210 -14.17 5.57 12.02
C PHE A 210 -13.67 6.81 12.79
N GLU A 211 -13.74 6.75 14.13
CA GLU A 211 -13.30 7.83 15.01
C GLU A 211 -11.84 7.66 15.46
N PHE A 212 -11.11 8.76 15.38
CA PHE A 212 -9.74 8.87 15.91
C PHE A 212 -9.71 9.85 17.06
N HIS A 213 -9.18 9.42 18.18
CA HIS A 213 -9.00 10.23 19.38
C HIS A 213 -7.51 10.60 19.55
N GLY A 214 -7.23 11.88 19.72
CA GLY A 214 -5.85 12.35 19.88
C GLY A 214 -5.78 13.72 20.57
N PRO A 215 -4.56 14.30 20.66
CA PRO A 215 -4.39 15.65 21.27
C PRO A 215 -5.21 16.74 20.58
N TRP A 216 -5.63 16.51 19.33
CA TRP A 216 -6.50 17.40 18.54
C TRP A 216 -8.00 17.25 18.88
N GLY A 217 -8.39 16.36 19.78
CA GLY A 217 -9.76 15.98 20.07
C GLY A 217 -10.18 14.73 19.28
N VAL A 218 -11.40 14.76 18.73
CA VAL A 218 -11.94 13.65 17.91
C VAL A 218 -11.98 14.08 16.45
N SER A 219 -11.46 13.24 15.57
CA SER A 219 -11.68 13.35 14.13
C SER A 219 -12.37 12.08 13.62
N VAL A 220 -13.25 12.24 12.64
CA VAL A 220 -13.99 11.12 12.03
C VAL A 220 -13.52 11.01 10.59
N ALA A 221 -13.10 9.80 10.18
CA ALA A 221 -12.76 9.53 8.80
C ALA A 221 -14.00 9.75 7.91
N PRO A 222 -13.98 10.70 6.96
CA PRO A 222 -15.14 10.97 6.13
C PRO A 222 -15.41 9.83 5.14
N ASN A 223 -16.63 9.79 4.65
CA ASN A 223 -17.01 9.00 3.49
C ASN A 223 -16.25 9.50 2.25
N ILE A 224 -15.51 8.63 1.59
CA ILE A 224 -14.73 8.88 0.37
C ILE A 224 -15.35 8.23 -0.87
N THR A 225 -16.64 7.89 -0.83
CA THR A 225 -17.43 7.46 -1.99
C THR A 225 -18.04 8.64 -2.73
N PRO A 226 -18.57 8.45 -3.95
CA PRO A 226 -19.23 9.51 -4.71
C PRO A 226 -20.32 10.26 -3.95
N THR A 227 -20.96 9.67 -2.95
CA THR A 227 -21.97 10.33 -2.10
C THR A 227 -21.43 11.63 -1.49
N ARG A 228 -20.18 11.65 -1.07
CA ARG A 228 -19.53 12.86 -0.50
C ARG A 228 -18.60 13.54 -1.48
N LEU A 229 -17.94 12.77 -2.38
CA LEU A 229 -16.92 13.33 -3.27
C LEU A 229 -17.49 14.05 -4.49
N ALA A 230 -18.75 13.78 -4.89
CA ALA A 230 -19.34 14.39 -6.09
C ALA A 230 -19.43 15.93 -6.05
N GLN A 231 -19.41 16.53 -4.86
CA GLN A 231 -19.45 17.98 -4.70
C GLN A 231 -18.12 18.69 -4.95
N TYR A 232 -17.01 17.94 -5.00
CA TYR A 232 -15.67 18.49 -5.16
C TYR A 232 -15.13 18.24 -6.57
N SER A 233 -14.39 19.18 -7.11
CA SER A 233 -13.56 18.98 -8.31
C SER A 233 -12.37 18.08 -8.00
N ASP A 234 -11.70 17.55 -9.04
CA ASP A 234 -10.50 16.73 -8.86
C ASP A 234 -9.35 17.54 -8.24
N ALA A 235 -9.23 18.83 -8.58
CA ALA A 235 -8.24 19.72 -7.99
C ALA A 235 -8.49 19.95 -6.50
N GLU A 236 -9.73 20.11 -6.07
CA GLU A 236 -10.09 20.23 -4.66
C GLU A 236 -9.82 18.92 -3.89
N LEU A 237 -10.09 17.77 -4.49
CA LEU A 237 -9.76 16.48 -3.89
C LEU A 237 -8.25 16.29 -3.77
N ASP A 238 -7.48 16.69 -4.77
CA ASP A 238 -6.01 16.68 -4.71
C ASP A 238 -5.48 17.52 -3.55
N ASP A 239 -5.98 18.74 -3.39
CA ASP A 239 -5.62 19.61 -2.27
C ASP A 239 -6.03 19.03 -0.91
N MET A 240 -7.20 18.41 -0.83
CA MET A 240 -7.65 17.73 0.38
C MET A 240 -6.78 16.53 0.72
N ILE A 241 -6.42 15.70 -0.25
CA ILE A 241 -5.62 14.49 -0.04
C ILE A 241 -4.17 14.83 0.26
N ARG A 242 -3.53 15.68 -0.54
CA ARG A 242 -2.10 15.95 -0.44
C ARG A 242 -1.75 17.10 0.52
N LYS A 243 -2.61 18.09 0.67
CA LYS A 243 -2.33 19.29 1.49
C LYS A 243 -3.15 19.36 2.77
N GLY A 244 -4.19 18.56 2.91
CA GLY A 244 -5.09 18.59 4.06
C GLY A 244 -5.87 19.89 4.17
N VAL A 245 -6.24 20.50 3.05
CA VAL A 245 -6.95 21.78 3.00
C VAL A 245 -8.26 21.61 2.24
N ARG A 246 -9.37 22.02 2.86
CA ARG A 246 -10.69 22.03 2.23
C ARG A 246 -10.84 23.25 1.32
N PRO A 247 -11.85 23.24 0.40
CA PRO A 247 -12.12 24.39 -0.49
C PRO A 247 -12.41 25.70 0.23
N ASP A 248 -12.93 25.64 1.45
CA ASP A 248 -13.16 26.80 2.32
C ASP A 248 -11.89 27.30 3.05
N GLY A 249 -10.76 26.66 2.81
CA GLY A 249 -9.47 26.97 3.46
C GLY A 249 -9.29 26.32 4.83
N ALA A 250 -10.27 25.59 5.35
CA ALA A 250 -10.14 24.91 6.64
C ALA A 250 -9.14 23.75 6.55
N ARG A 251 -8.28 23.63 7.56
CA ARG A 251 -7.36 22.51 7.68
C ARG A 251 -8.10 21.26 8.17
N MET A 252 -7.79 20.15 7.57
CA MET A 252 -8.30 18.85 7.99
C MET A 252 -7.48 18.34 9.19
N LEU A 253 -8.14 17.63 10.10
CA LEU A 253 -7.54 17.12 11.32
C LEU A 253 -6.70 15.86 11.07
N PRO A 254 -5.70 15.58 11.94
CA PRO A 254 -5.03 14.28 11.98
C PRO A 254 -6.02 13.14 12.24
N PRO A 255 -5.64 11.86 11.98
CA PRO A 255 -4.28 11.38 11.73
C PRO A 255 -3.89 11.25 10.25
N MET A 256 -4.66 11.82 9.33
CA MET A 256 -4.34 11.72 7.90
C MET A 256 -2.88 12.16 7.64
N PRO A 257 -2.04 11.35 6.95
CA PRO A 257 -0.61 11.56 6.87
C PRO A 257 -0.21 12.53 5.74
N TYR A 258 -0.73 13.77 5.76
CA TYR A 258 -0.56 14.76 4.68
C TYR A 258 0.90 15.00 4.30
N GLY A 259 1.84 15.00 5.25
CA GLY A 259 3.27 15.20 4.98
C GLY A 259 3.88 14.11 4.11
N TYR A 260 3.29 12.92 4.09
CA TYR A 260 3.67 11.80 3.23
C TYR A 260 2.90 11.85 1.91
N LEU A 261 1.58 12.01 1.97
CA LEU A 261 0.72 12.06 0.80
C LEU A 261 1.06 13.25 -0.14
N ALA A 262 1.57 14.36 0.42
CA ALA A 262 2.09 15.49 -0.35
C ALA A 262 3.22 15.14 -1.32
N LYS A 263 3.92 14.02 -1.10
CA LYS A 263 5.01 13.54 -1.96
C LYS A 263 4.54 12.68 -3.12
N MET A 264 3.25 12.35 -3.20
CA MET A 264 2.70 11.63 -4.35
C MET A 264 2.88 12.42 -5.63
N THR A 265 3.11 11.71 -6.72
CA THR A 265 3.06 12.30 -8.06
C THR A 265 1.64 12.75 -8.40
N ASP A 266 1.51 13.68 -9.35
CA ASP A 266 0.20 14.14 -9.83
C ASP A 266 -0.57 12.97 -10.50
N GLU A 267 0.16 12.06 -11.16
CA GLU A 267 -0.40 10.88 -11.79
C GLU A 267 -0.99 9.91 -10.76
N ASP A 268 -0.28 9.62 -9.67
CA ASP A 268 -0.75 8.74 -8.60
C ASP A 268 -1.96 9.34 -7.86
N ALA A 269 -1.95 10.65 -7.58
CA ALA A 269 -3.08 11.33 -6.97
C ALA A 269 -4.32 11.32 -7.89
N ALA A 270 -4.12 11.50 -9.21
CA ALA A 270 -5.19 11.40 -10.20
C ALA A 270 -5.75 9.97 -10.30
N ALA A 271 -4.90 8.94 -10.25
CA ALA A 271 -5.33 7.54 -10.25
C ALA A 271 -6.17 7.20 -9.01
N ILE A 272 -5.74 7.64 -7.83
CA ILE A 272 -6.54 7.50 -6.59
C ILE A 272 -7.89 8.20 -6.73
N THR A 273 -7.90 9.45 -7.18
CA THR A 273 -9.14 10.21 -7.37
C THR A 273 -10.10 9.52 -8.34
N LEU A 274 -9.58 9.01 -9.46
CA LEU A 274 -10.34 8.24 -10.44
C LEU A 274 -10.97 6.99 -9.80
N TYR A 275 -10.21 6.25 -9.02
CA TYR A 275 -10.71 5.07 -8.31
C TYR A 275 -11.78 5.44 -7.29
N LEU A 276 -11.54 6.44 -6.43
CA LEU A 276 -12.51 6.83 -5.40
C LEU A 276 -13.85 7.27 -6.01
N ARG A 277 -13.82 7.96 -7.16
CA ARG A 277 -15.04 8.32 -7.90
C ARG A 277 -15.75 7.14 -8.54
N SER A 278 -15.06 6.02 -8.74
CA SER A 278 -15.66 4.80 -9.29
C SER A 278 -16.32 3.90 -8.24
N LEU A 279 -16.09 4.18 -6.94
CA LEU A 279 -16.69 3.39 -5.86
C LEU A 279 -18.22 3.49 -5.91
N PRO A 280 -18.94 2.45 -5.43
CA PRO A 280 -20.38 2.56 -5.21
C PRO A 280 -20.69 3.73 -4.28
N ALA A 281 -21.71 4.54 -4.64
CA ALA A 281 -22.18 5.60 -3.78
C ALA A 281 -22.86 5.00 -2.54
N LEU A 282 -22.22 5.10 -1.39
CA LEU A 282 -22.72 4.57 -0.12
C LEU A 282 -23.17 5.72 0.80
N PRO A 283 -24.20 5.51 1.65
CA PRO A 283 -24.49 6.44 2.73
C PRO A 283 -23.29 6.57 3.68
N ASP A 284 -23.24 7.64 4.45
CA ASP A 284 -22.22 7.80 5.48
C ASP A 284 -22.25 6.61 6.43
N GLY A 285 -21.08 6.05 6.70
CA GLY A 285 -20.91 5.03 7.70
C GLY A 285 -21.29 5.62 9.05
N GLY A 286 -22.21 4.96 9.73
CA GLY A 286 -22.56 5.23 11.12
C GLY A 286 -21.88 4.21 12.02
N GLN A 287 -21.70 4.61 13.27
CA GLN A 287 -21.32 3.71 14.35
C GLN A 287 -22.50 2.84 14.75
#